data_b570f8db1ed037d77362bccce2042cb1
#
_entry.id   b570f8db1ed037d77362bccce2042cb1
#
_cell.length_a   1.000
_cell.length_b   1.000
_cell.length_c   1.000
_cell.angle_alpha   90.00
_cell.angle_beta   90.00
_cell.angle_gamma   90.00
#
_symmetry.space_group_name_H-M   'P 1'
#
loop_
_entity.id
_entity.type
_entity.pdbx_description
1 polymer ?
#
loop_
_entity_poly.entity_id
_entity_poly.type
_entity_poly.pdbx_seq_one_letter_code
_entity_poly.pdbx_strand_id
1 'polypeptide(L)'
;MSATEDPHGASVVIVGAGATGLSTGWWLAREGVDVLVVDRGLVAWEASGRNGGGCTHHFSPLFAEEQRLWPQMDELLGYPTEFRPNRIRIAADEHQLELYGQAVRNAARQGFVSEVLDPARVRELVPFAGEDNAGGYFHRFGGHANPQRT
;
A
#
# COMPACT_ATOMS: atom_id res chain seq x y z
N MET A 1 33.01 -33.42 -17.05
CA MET A 1 32.52 -32.22 -17.77
C MET A 1 32.15 -31.21 -16.69
N SER A 2 33.01 -30.20 -16.52
CA SER A 2 32.73 -29.09 -15.60
C SER A 2 31.54 -28.32 -16.16
N ALA A 3 30.43 -28.25 -15.40
CA ALA A 3 29.38 -27.29 -15.68
C ALA A 3 30.05 -25.91 -15.61
N THR A 4 30.08 -25.19 -16.71
CA THR A 4 30.39 -23.75 -16.68
C THR A 4 29.35 -23.11 -15.82
N GLU A 5 29.75 -22.64 -14.64
CA GLU A 5 28.91 -21.81 -13.82
C GLU A 5 28.51 -20.62 -14.70
N ASP A 6 27.22 -20.52 -15.00
CA ASP A 6 26.66 -19.34 -15.64
C ASP A 6 26.83 -18.16 -14.68
N PRO A 7 27.64 -17.14 -15.00
CA PRO A 7 27.88 -16.02 -14.08
C PRO A 7 26.62 -15.20 -13.78
N HIS A 8 25.50 -15.50 -14.42
CA HIS A 8 24.17 -14.90 -14.22
C HIS A 8 23.13 -15.92 -13.81
N GLY A 9 23.53 -17.17 -13.46
CA GLY A 9 22.63 -18.19 -12.97
C GLY A 9 22.00 -17.76 -11.64
N ALA A 10 20.68 -17.71 -11.57
CA ALA A 10 19.94 -17.48 -10.33
C ALA A 10 19.00 -18.65 -10.05
N SER A 11 18.75 -18.95 -8.78
CA SER A 11 17.78 -19.98 -8.39
C SER A 11 16.35 -19.63 -8.77
N VAL A 12 16.03 -18.33 -8.79
CA VAL A 12 14.73 -17.80 -9.17
C VAL A 12 14.92 -16.59 -10.08
N VAL A 13 14.24 -16.59 -11.22
CA VAL A 13 14.18 -15.43 -12.12
C VAL A 13 12.77 -14.85 -12.08
N ILE A 14 12.66 -13.58 -11.74
CA ILE A 14 11.40 -12.83 -11.71
C ILE A 14 11.36 -11.91 -12.93
N VAL A 15 10.33 -12.05 -13.75
CA VAL A 15 10.12 -11.21 -14.94
C VAL A 15 9.16 -10.08 -14.59
N GLY A 16 9.66 -8.86 -14.60
CA GLY A 16 8.94 -7.63 -14.28
C GLY A 16 9.45 -6.97 -12.99
N ALA A 17 10.02 -5.79 -13.10
CA ALA A 17 10.51 -4.97 -11.99
C ALA A 17 9.49 -3.89 -11.55
N GLY A 18 8.22 -4.25 -11.51
CA GLY A 18 7.16 -3.49 -10.85
C GLY A 18 7.05 -3.86 -9.37
N ALA A 19 6.12 -3.23 -8.63
CA ALA A 19 5.94 -3.46 -7.19
C ALA A 19 5.81 -4.93 -6.81
N THR A 20 5.06 -5.72 -7.58
CA THR A 20 4.88 -7.15 -7.31
C THR A 20 6.19 -7.94 -7.48
N GLY A 21 6.91 -7.73 -8.58
CA GLY A 21 8.15 -8.46 -8.83
C GLY A 21 9.26 -8.05 -7.86
N LEU A 22 9.39 -6.76 -7.59
CA LEU A 22 10.39 -6.25 -6.65
C LEU A 22 10.12 -6.71 -5.22
N SER A 23 8.88 -6.63 -4.74
CA SER A 23 8.53 -7.11 -3.40
C SER A 23 8.74 -8.63 -3.27
N THR A 24 8.35 -9.39 -4.29
CA THR A 24 8.62 -10.85 -4.31
C THR A 24 10.12 -11.14 -4.25
N GLY A 25 10.91 -10.45 -5.07
CA GLY A 25 12.37 -10.63 -5.08
C GLY A 25 13.01 -10.24 -3.75
N TRP A 26 12.56 -9.15 -3.16
CA TRP A 26 13.06 -8.68 -1.87
C TRP A 26 12.78 -9.67 -0.73
N TRP A 27 11.55 -10.20 -0.65
CA TRP A 27 11.21 -11.20 0.36
C TRP A 27 12.00 -12.52 0.16
N LEU A 28 12.11 -13.01 -1.07
CA LEU A 28 12.89 -14.22 -1.37
C LEU A 28 14.38 -14.03 -1.03
N ALA A 29 14.95 -12.88 -1.37
CA ALA A 29 16.35 -12.58 -1.04
C ALA A 29 16.59 -12.52 0.47
N ARG A 30 15.65 -12.03 1.26
CA ARG A 30 15.72 -12.06 2.74
C ARG A 30 15.72 -13.48 3.30
N GLU A 31 15.06 -14.42 2.64
CA GLU A 31 15.08 -15.84 2.98
C GLU A 31 16.33 -16.57 2.44
N GLY A 32 17.29 -15.83 1.87
CA GLY A 32 18.55 -16.38 1.35
C GLY A 32 18.44 -17.03 -0.03
N VAL A 33 17.32 -16.80 -0.74
CA VAL A 33 17.17 -17.30 -2.11
C VAL A 33 17.96 -16.41 -3.07
N ASP A 34 18.73 -17.01 -3.96
CA ASP A 34 19.41 -16.31 -5.04
C ASP A 34 18.40 -15.92 -6.13
N VAL A 35 18.13 -14.61 -6.27
CA VAL A 35 17.06 -14.07 -7.11
C VAL A 35 17.61 -13.08 -8.13
N LEU A 36 17.20 -13.24 -9.37
CA LEU A 36 17.39 -12.26 -10.44
C LEU A 36 16.05 -11.67 -10.85
N VAL A 37 15.92 -10.34 -10.79
CA VAL A 37 14.76 -9.62 -11.33
C VAL A 37 15.15 -9.02 -12.68
N VAL A 38 14.37 -9.31 -13.71
CA VAL A 38 14.59 -8.77 -15.07
C VAL A 38 13.36 -7.98 -15.53
N ASP A 39 13.61 -6.91 -16.25
CA ASP A 39 12.54 -6.09 -16.86
C ASP A 39 12.95 -5.65 -18.27
N ARG A 40 11.96 -5.40 -19.12
CA ARG A 40 12.20 -4.87 -20.47
C ARG A 40 12.56 -3.38 -20.50
N GLY A 41 12.35 -2.67 -19.40
CA GLY A 41 12.51 -1.22 -19.29
C GLY A 41 13.16 -0.81 -17.97
N LEU A 42 12.79 0.35 -17.47
CA LEU A 42 13.28 0.86 -16.19
C LEU A 42 12.46 0.28 -15.03
N VAL A 43 13.13 0.14 -13.89
CA VAL A 43 12.49 -0.29 -12.63
C VAL A 43 11.30 0.61 -12.29
N ALA A 44 10.17 0.01 -11.97
CA ALA A 44 8.90 0.67 -11.60
C ALA A 44 8.38 1.71 -12.61
N TRP A 45 8.87 1.73 -13.84
CA TRP A 45 8.56 2.77 -14.82
C TRP A 45 7.10 2.77 -15.29
N GLU A 46 6.42 1.63 -15.24
CA GLU A 46 5.02 1.50 -15.65
C GLU A 46 4.06 1.86 -14.50
N ALA A 47 2.96 1.13 -14.32
CA ALA A 47 1.90 1.43 -13.36
C ALA A 47 2.39 1.63 -11.92
N SER A 48 3.44 0.89 -11.51
CA SER A 48 3.96 0.94 -10.15
C SER A 48 4.58 2.28 -9.77
N GLY A 49 5.25 2.95 -10.69
CA GLY A 49 5.82 4.27 -10.44
C GLY A 49 4.95 5.45 -10.92
N ARG A 50 3.79 5.16 -11.54
CA ARG A 50 2.91 6.17 -12.14
C ARG A 50 1.52 6.22 -11.50
N ASN A 51 1.38 5.69 -10.30
CA ASN A 51 0.12 5.74 -9.55
C ASN A 51 0.13 6.88 -8.52
N GLY A 52 -0.98 7.08 -7.83
CA GLY A 52 -1.12 8.11 -6.80
C GLY A 52 -0.52 7.75 -5.44
N GLY A 53 0.26 6.68 -5.33
CA GLY A 53 0.94 6.28 -4.09
C GLY A 53 0.03 5.81 -2.97
N GLY A 54 -1.22 5.48 -3.27
CA GLY A 54 -2.17 5.02 -2.25
C GLY A 54 -1.81 3.63 -1.72
N CYS A 55 -1.51 3.55 -0.44
CA CYS A 55 -1.25 2.31 0.26
C CYS A 55 -2.56 1.75 0.81
N THR A 56 -2.74 0.49 0.66
CA THR A 56 -3.91 -0.38 0.86
C THR A 56 -5.11 0.13 1.66
N HIS A 57 -6.30 -0.31 1.25
CA HIS A 57 -7.58 0.21 1.72
C HIS A 57 -8.61 -0.86 2.04
N HIS A 58 -8.23 -2.13 2.00
CA HIS A 58 -9.15 -3.23 2.18
C HIS A 58 -8.93 -3.95 3.50
N PHE A 59 -10.04 -4.30 4.16
CA PHE A 59 -10.03 -5.09 5.38
C PHE A 59 -10.15 -6.57 5.05
N SER A 60 -9.10 -7.14 4.51
CA SER A 60 -9.00 -8.60 4.45
C SER A 60 -7.78 -9.04 5.25
N PRO A 61 -7.76 -10.27 5.75
CA PRO A 61 -6.58 -10.81 6.43
C PRO A 61 -5.30 -10.72 5.57
N LEU A 62 -5.46 -10.83 4.26
CA LEU A 62 -4.37 -10.73 3.29
C LEU A 62 -3.68 -9.35 3.32
N PHE A 63 -4.45 -8.27 3.53
CA PHE A 63 -3.92 -6.91 3.57
C PHE A 63 -3.61 -6.42 5.00
N ALA A 64 -4.04 -7.15 6.02
CA ALA A 64 -3.81 -6.76 7.40
C ALA A 64 -2.31 -6.72 7.74
N GLU A 65 -1.54 -7.66 7.23
CA GLU A 65 -0.10 -7.72 7.43
C GLU A 65 0.61 -6.56 6.72
N GLU A 66 0.28 -6.33 5.46
CA GLU A 66 0.78 -5.17 4.69
C GLU A 66 0.54 -3.85 5.44
N GLN A 67 -0.65 -3.65 6.00
CA GLN A 67 -0.99 -2.45 6.78
C GLN A 67 -0.08 -2.24 8.00
N ARG A 68 0.35 -3.33 8.64
CA ARG A 68 1.28 -3.27 9.78
C ARG A 68 2.72 -2.99 9.34
N LEU A 69 3.08 -3.38 8.13
CA LEU A 69 4.41 -3.17 7.57
C LEU A 69 4.65 -1.72 7.14
N TRP A 70 3.64 -1.03 6.60
CA TRP A 70 3.83 0.32 6.05
C TRP A 70 4.52 1.31 7.00
N PRO A 71 4.18 1.41 8.29
CA PRO A 71 4.89 2.30 9.22
C PRO A 71 6.38 1.97 9.43
N GLN A 72 6.80 0.76 9.06
CA GLN A 72 8.15 0.23 9.23
C GLN A 72 8.93 0.15 7.92
N MET A 73 8.32 0.55 6.79
CA MET A 73 8.90 0.33 5.46
C MET A 73 10.21 1.09 5.26
N ASP A 74 10.36 2.29 5.79
CA ASP A 74 11.62 3.05 5.70
C ASP A 74 12.77 2.30 6.36
N GLU A 75 12.53 1.69 7.52
CA GLU A 75 13.52 0.87 8.22
C GLU A 75 13.79 -0.45 7.49
N LEU A 76 12.74 -1.13 7.05
CA LEU A 76 12.83 -2.41 6.35
C LEU A 76 13.60 -2.31 5.02
N LEU A 77 13.38 -1.24 4.29
CA LEU A 77 14.04 -0.99 3.00
C LEU A 77 15.40 -0.28 3.14
N GLY A 78 15.68 0.32 4.31
CA GLY A 78 16.85 1.18 4.51
C GLY A 78 16.80 2.48 3.69
N TYR A 79 15.58 2.90 3.30
CA TYR A 79 15.38 4.01 2.39
C TYR A 79 14.02 4.70 2.64
N PRO A 80 13.95 6.04 2.61
CA PRO A 80 12.70 6.77 2.89
C PRO A 80 11.67 6.57 1.76
N THR A 81 10.57 5.92 2.09
CA THR A 81 9.41 5.73 1.21
C THR A 81 8.51 6.97 1.15
N GLU A 82 8.74 7.93 2.03
CA GLU A 82 7.88 9.09 2.25
C GLU A 82 6.46 8.70 2.66
N PHE A 83 6.31 7.58 3.36
CA PHE A 83 5.00 7.11 3.84
C PHE A 83 4.37 8.13 4.79
N ARG A 84 3.13 8.50 4.48
CA ARG A 84 2.28 9.36 5.31
C ARG A 84 1.02 8.61 5.70
N PRO A 85 0.90 8.23 6.98
CA PRO A 85 -0.30 7.56 7.46
C PRO A 85 -1.49 8.50 7.44
N ASN A 86 -2.65 7.93 7.68
CA ASN A 86 -3.96 8.54 7.73
C ASN A 86 -4.56 8.77 6.34
N ARG A 87 -5.80 8.39 6.24
CA ARG A 87 -6.57 8.56 5.03
C ARG A 87 -8.02 8.90 5.35
N ILE A 88 -8.56 9.82 4.58
CA ILE A 88 -9.98 10.14 4.60
C ILE A 88 -10.62 9.75 3.28
N ARG A 89 -11.84 9.23 3.34
CA ARG A 89 -12.73 9.05 2.20
C ARG A 89 -14.01 9.79 2.48
N ILE A 90 -14.45 10.62 1.56
CA ILE A 90 -15.65 11.41 1.67
C ILE A 90 -16.80 10.61 1.08
N ALA A 91 -17.92 10.53 1.79
CA ALA A 91 -19.15 9.92 1.31
C ALA A 91 -19.97 10.95 0.53
N ALA A 92 -20.39 10.59 -0.66
CA ALA A 92 -21.26 11.43 -1.47
C ALA A 92 -22.75 11.32 -1.03
N ASP A 93 -23.12 10.20 -0.43
CA ASP A 93 -24.51 9.91 0.00
C ASP A 93 -24.54 9.03 1.26
N GLU A 94 -25.76 8.90 1.82
CA GLU A 94 -26.04 8.10 3.02
C GLU A 94 -25.70 6.61 2.81
N HIS A 95 -25.94 6.06 1.64
CA HIS A 95 -25.64 4.65 1.35
C HIS A 95 -24.13 4.40 1.45
N GLN A 96 -23.31 5.29 0.88
CA GLN A 96 -21.86 5.19 0.97
C GLN A 96 -21.37 5.35 2.41
N LEU A 97 -21.99 6.25 3.19
CA LEU A 97 -21.67 6.44 4.60
C LEU A 97 -21.99 5.18 5.42
N GLU A 98 -23.09 4.49 5.13
CA GLU A 98 -23.42 3.20 5.77
C GLU A 98 -22.38 2.13 5.48
N LEU A 99 -21.90 2.02 4.23
CA LEU A 99 -20.82 1.12 3.87
C LEU A 99 -19.52 1.43 4.64
N TYR A 100 -19.24 2.71 4.88
CA TYR A 100 -18.11 3.11 5.72
C TYR A 100 -18.30 2.71 7.18
N GLY A 101 -19.53 2.77 7.71
CA GLY A 101 -19.84 2.22 9.03
C GLY A 101 -19.53 0.71 9.14
N GLN A 102 -19.86 -0.04 8.09
CA GLN A 102 -19.48 -1.47 8.02
C GLN A 102 -17.95 -1.66 7.98
N ALA A 103 -17.25 -0.84 7.20
CA ALA A 103 -15.80 -0.86 7.12
C ALA A 103 -15.14 -0.58 8.49
N VAL A 104 -15.63 0.36 9.25
CA VAL A 104 -15.16 0.65 10.63
C VAL A 104 -15.31 -0.58 11.52
N ARG A 105 -16.48 -1.23 11.52
CA ARG A 105 -16.70 -2.46 12.30
C ARG A 105 -15.77 -3.60 11.90
N ASN A 106 -15.50 -3.74 10.61
CA ASN A 106 -14.58 -4.77 10.09
C ASN A 106 -13.13 -4.47 10.47
N ALA A 107 -12.71 -3.20 10.38
CA ALA A 107 -11.39 -2.76 10.81
C ALA A 107 -11.13 -3.05 12.29
N ALA A 108 -12.10 -2.71 13.15
CA ALA A 108 -12.00 -2.93 14.59
C ALA A 108 -11.82 -4.41 14.95
N ARG A 109 -12.48 -5.34 14.24
CA ARG A 109 -12.29 -6.79 14.44
C ARG A 109 -10.87 -7.28 14.13
N GLN A 110 -10.12 -6.53 13.36
CA GLN A 110 -8.74 -6.83 12.99
C GLN A 110 -7.72 -5.99 13.77
N GLY A 111 -8.18 -5.22 14.75
CA GLY A 111 -7.33 -4.38 15.60
C GLY A 111 -6.91 -3.05 14.95
N PHE A 112 -7.58 -2.62 13.88
CA PHE A 112 -7.31 -1.34 13.26
C PHE A 112 -8.25 -0.24 13.74
N VAL A 113 -7.70 0.96 13.94
CA VAL A 113 -8.45 2.14 14.38
C VAL A 113 -8.98 2.91 13.18
N SER A 114 -10.29 3.10 13.14
CA SER A 114 -10.96 3.91 12.14
C SER A 114 -12.27 4.46 12.69
N GLU A 115 -12.81 5.48 12.06
CA GLU A 115 -14.03 6.16 12.49
C GLU A 115 -14.85 6.67 11.32
N VAL A 116 -16.16 6.76 11.52
CA VAL A 116 -17.06 7.49 10.64
C VAL A 116 -17.07 8.96 11.08
N LEU A 117 -16.96 9.86 10.12
CA LEU A 117 -16.98 11.29 10.34
C LEU A 117 -18.31 11.87 9.87
N ASP A 118 -18.86 12.80 10.64
CA ASP A 118 -19.94 13.65 10.19
C ASP A 118 -19.47 14.70 9.16
N PRO A 119 -20.39 15.36 8.42
CA PRO A 119 -20.01 16.33 7.40
C PRO A 119 -19.23 17.53 7.94
N ALA A 120 -19.46 17.97 9.17
CA ALA A 120 -18.72 19.08 9.77
C ALA A 120 -17.26 18.70 10.02
N ARG A 121 -17.03 17.50 10.55
CA ARG A 121 -15.69 16.99 10.80
C ARG A 121 -14.94 16.72 9.51
N VAL A 122 -15.61 16.28 8.44
CA VAL A 122 -15.02 16.16 7.11
C VAL A 122 -14.49 17.51 6.64
N ARG A 123 -15.29 18.57 6.70
CA ARG A 123 -14.87 19.92 6.27
C ARG A 123 -13.75 20.50 7.12
N GLU A 124 -13.72 20.20 8.40
CA GLU A 124 -12.60 20.61 9.27
C GLU A 124 -11.27 19.99 8.82
N LEU A 125 -11.27 18.70 8.48
CA LEU A 125 -10.07 17.97 8.04
C LEU A 125 -9.73 18.22 6.56
N VAL A 126 -10.73 18.49 5.75
CA VAL A 126 -10.63 18.70 4.30
C VAL A 126 -11.42 19.95 3.93
N PRO A 127 -10.85 21.16 4.10
CA PRO A 127 -11.59 22.43 3.92
C PRO A 127 -12.19 22.65 2.52
N PHE A 128 -11.70 21.93 1.52
CA PHE A 128 -12.20 21.97 0.14
C PHE A 128 -13.22 20.85 -0.16
N ALA A 129 -13.65 20.08 0.83
CA ALA A 129 -14.75 19.14 0.66
C ALA A 129 -16.06 19.89 0.38
N GLY A 130 -16.86 19.37 -0.56
CA GLY A 130 -18.17 19.94 -0.88
C GLY A 130 -19.10 20.01 0.34
N GLU A 131 -19.98 21.00 0.34
CA GLU A 131 -20.97 21.19 1.42
C GLU A 131 -22.02 20.09 1.48
N ASP A 132 -22.24 19.42 0.35
CA ASP A 132 -23.22 18.37 0.11
C ASP A 132 -22.71 16.96 0.46
N ASN A 133 -21.52 16.83 1.08
CA ASN A 133 -21.04 15.52 1.51
C ASN A 133 -21.90 14.94 2.64
N ALA A 134 -22.12 13.63 2.63
CA ALA A 134 -22.87 12.91 3.66
C ALA A 134 -22.05 12.61 4.92
N GLY A 135 -20.74 12.84 4.88
CA GLY A 135 -19.78 12.49 5.92
C GLY A 135 -18.56 11.80 5.36
N GLY A 136 -17.86 11.01 6.16
CA GLY A 136 -16.64 10.37 5.72
C GLY A 136 -16.20 9.18 6.54
N TYR A 137 -15.12 8.58 6.07
CA TYR A 137 -14.43 7.47 6.71
C TYR A 137 -12.97 7.84 6.89
N PHE A 138 -12.51 7.88 8.13
CA PHE A 138 -11.12 8.15 8.47
C PHE A 138 -10.47 6.91 9.06
N HIS A 139 -9.27 6.60 8.60
CA HIS A 139 -8.50 5.48 9.13
C HIS A 139 -7.02 5.82 9.25
N ARG A 140 -6.37 5.20 10.25
CA ARG A 140 -4.99 5.49 10.64
C ARG A 140 -3.97 4.48 10.12
N PHE A 141 -4.43 3.42 9.47
CA PHE A 141 -3.59 2.30 9.03
C PHE A 141 -3.25 2.33 7.55
N GLY A 142 -4.03 3.01 6.72
CA GLY A 142 -3.67 3.27 5.32
C GLY A 142 -3.02 4.64 5.18
N GLY A 143 -2.54 4.94 4.00
CA GLY A 143 -1.85 6.19 3.75
C GLY A 143 -1.44 6.37 2.30
N HIS A 144 -0.42 7.15 2.12
CA HIS A 144 0.26 7.37 0.85
C HIS A 144 1.76 7.25 1.03
N ALA A 145 2.42 6.68 0.04
CA ALA A 145 3.87 6.67 -0.08
C ALA A 145 4.27 7.20 -1.47
N ASN A 146 5.52 7.57 -1.63
CA ASN A 146 6.01 7.97 -2.95
C ASN A 146 6.19 6.71 -3.82
N PRO A 147 5.43 6.54 -4.92
CA PRO A 147 5.45 5.30 -5.69
C PRO A 147 6.77 5.04 -6.43
N GLN A 148 7.64 6.03 -6.52
CA GLN A 148 8.99 5.87 -7.08
C GLN A 148 10.05 5.55 -6.01
N ARG A 149 9.62 5.52 -4.75
CA ARG A 149 10.47 5.24 -3.58
C ARG A 149 10.02 4.00 -2.80
N THR A 150 9.10 3.24 -3.35
CA THR A 150 8.56 2.03 -2.71
C THR A 150 8.74 0.79 -3.58
#